data_90b25914ef73acebab17cd4d5fd66f05
#
_entry.id   90b25914ef73acebab17cd4d5fd66f05
#
_cell.length_a   1.000
_cell.length_b   1.000
_cell.length_c   1.000
_cell.angle_alpha   90.00
_cell.angle_beta   90.00
_cell.angle_gamma   90.00
#
_symmetry.space_group_name_H-M   'P 1'
#
loop_
_entity.id
_entity.type
_entity.pdbx_description
1 polymer ?
#
loop_
_entity_poly.entity_id
_entity_poly.type
_entity_poly.pdbx_seq_one_letter_code
_entity_poly.pdbx_strand_id
1 'polypeptide(L)'
;GYRYYEDSQIGTMLLIGRLKRYGFPLVDIQRLLTVKDSRELLRQMHQQRFRLERQMEHISITIREMGYHLEEFERTGDIMSYQNNYEIVVKEAGEQVLVTHRQKMSVEEFGTYYGKIYEKIAREHLGINGVVMAIYHDQEFDPAFSDIELGVGITERDKADFILPGHLCATTIHKGAYSGLPDAYGAIVAWINASGYKMDGMPYEIYLKTHFDKLPPEEWVTEIFFPVRK
;
A
#
# COMPACT_ATOMS: atom_id res chain seq x y z
N GLY A 1 49.70 14.34 -5.75
CA GLY A 1 50.04 14.48 -4.36
C GLY A 1 49.40 13.40 -3.51
N TYR A 2 50.13 12.69 -2.69
CA TYR A 2 49.61 11.72 -1.74
C TYR A 2 48.97 12.47 -0.57
N ARG A 3 47.75 12.01 -0.16
CA ARG A 3 47.12 12.54 1.05
C ARG A 3 47.57 11.71 2.25
N TYR A 4 48.16 12.34 3.23
CA TYR A 4 48.52 11.73 4.51
C TYR A 4 47.39 11.99 5.50
N TYR A 5 46.98 10.95 6.23
CA TYR A 5 45.93 11.02 7.26
C TYR A 5 46.54 10.63 8.60
N GLU A 6 46.12 11.31 9.66
CA GLU A 6 46.46 10.94 11.03
C GLU A 6 45.67 9.70 11.47
N ASP A 7 46.21 8.91 12.38
CA ASP A 7 45.57 7.69 12.90
C ASP A 7 44.17 7.96 13.45
N SER A 8 43.94 9.11 14.05
CA SER A 8 42.64 9.59 14.53
C SER A 8 41.60 9.77 13.41
N GLN A 9 42.06 10.07 12.19
CA GLN A 9 41.20 10.30 11.03
C GLN A 9 40.82 8.98 10.34
N ILE A 10 41.64 7.93 10.48
CA ILE A 10 41.39 6.62 9.85
C ILE A 10 40.09 6.02 10.32
N GLY A 11 39.83 6.02 11.64
CA GLY A 11 38.57 5.52 12.22
C GLY A 11 37.31 6.24 11.68
N THR A 12 37.41 7.57 11.59
CA THR A 12 36.36 8.41 11.04
C THR A 12 36.12 8.13 9.55
N MET A 13 37.14 7.97 8.76
CA MET A 13 37.04 7.63 7.33
C MET A 13 36.38 6.27 7.11
N LEU A 14 36.77 5.27 7.90
CA LEU A 14 36.15 3.94 7.84
C LEU A 14 34.65 3.98 8.19
N LEU A 15 34.29 4.75 9.21
CA LEU A 15 32.89 4.96 9.58
C LEU A 15 32.11 5.64 8.46
N ILE A 16 32.62 6.71 7.87
CA ILE A 16 32.01 7.39 6.71
C ILE A 16 31.79 6.40 5.56
N GLY A 17 32.81 5.61 5.22
CA GLY A 17 32.75 4.61 4.17
C GLY A 17 31.66 3.55 4.43
N ARG A 18 31.48 3.11 5.68
CA ARG A 18 30.43 2.18 6.08
C ARG A 18 29.02 2.81 5.96
N LEU A 19 28.84 4.01 6.50
CA LEU A 19 27.55 4.72 6.44
C LEU A 19 27.14 5.02 5.00
N LYS A 20 28.07 5.42 4.12
CA LYS A 20 27.81 5.58 2.68
C LYS A 20 27.34 4.28 2.04
N ARG A 21 28.00 3.16 2.32
CA ARG A 21 27.62 1.84 1.81
C ARG A 21 26.25 1.39 2.32
N TYR A 22 25.84 1.81 3.52
CA TYR A 22 24.52 1.56 4.06
C TYR A 22 23.44 2.50 3.51
N GLY A 23 23.79 3.42 2.59
CA GLY A 23 22.85 4.30 1.93
C GLY A 23 22.51 5.59 2.70
N PHE A 24 23.32 5.97 3.69
CA PHE A 24 23.12 7.26 4.36
C PHE A 24 23.50 8.42 3.46
N PRO A 25 22.63 9.47 3.34
CA PRO A 25 23.00 10.72 2.68
C PRO A 25 24.20 11.40 3.35
N LEU A 26 25.01 12.11 2.58
CA LEU A 26 26.20 12.80 3.10
C LEU A 26 25.85 13.81 4.21
N VAL A 27 24.71 14.49 4.10
CA VAL A 27 24.21 15.46 5.10
C VAL A 27 23.98 14.77 6.44
N ASP A 28 23.36 13.59 6.43
CA ASP A 28 23.10 12.82 7.65
C ASP A 28 24.39 12.27 8.26
N ILE A 29 25.33 11.81 7.43
CA ILE A 29 26.65 11.36 7.88
C ILE A 29 27.38 12.52 8.57
N GLN A 30 27.39 13.71 7.99
CA GLN A 30 28.01 14.89 8.57
C GLN A 30 27.39 15.23 9.93
N ARG A 31 26.05 15.22 10.03
CA ARG A 31 25.33 15.47 11.29
C ARG A 31 25.70 14.45 12.37
N LEU A 32 25.71 13.16 12.04
CA LEU A 32 26.03 12.08 12.98
C LEU A 32 27.46 12.19 13.50
N LEU A 33 28.41 12.57 12.66
CA LEU A 33 29.81 12.77 13.05
C LEU A 33 29.98 14.00 13.94
N THR A 34 29.18 15.05 13.75
CA THR A 34 29.27 16.30 14.53
C THR A 34 28.67 16.11 15.93
N VAL A 35 27.53 15.44 16.05
CA VAL A 35 26.83 15.25 17.33
C VAL A 35 27.56 14.25 18.24
N LYS A 36 28.32 13.30 17.69
CA LYS A 36 29.07 12.24 18.40
C LYS A 36 28.24 11.49 19.43
N ASP A 37 26.92 11.36 19.20
CA ASP A 37 26.03 10.60 20.06
C ASP A 37 25.86 9.18 19.53
N SER A 38 26.42 8.22 20.27
CA SER A 38 26.36 6.80 19.91
C SER A 38 24.93 6.25 19.92
N ARG A 39 24.03 6.79 20.76
CA ARG A 39 22.62 6.37 20.80
C ARG A 39 21.88 6.83 19.54
N GLU A 40 22.13 8.07 19.12
CA GLU A 40 21.53 8.60 17.89
C GLU A 40 22.05 7.85 16.66
N LEU A 41 23.35 7.56 16.59
CA LEU A 41 23.89 6.73 15.53
C LEU A 41 23.22 5.34 15.49
N LEU A 42 23.10 4.67 16.64
CA LEU A 42 22.45 3.36 16.74
C LEU A 42 21.00 3.41 16.27
N ARG A 43 20.24 4.43 16.71
CA ARG A 43 18.85 4.65 16.30
C ARG A 43 18.72 4.81 14.78
N GLN A 44 19.57 5.64 14.18
CA GLN A 44 19.59 5.88 12.75
C GLN A 44 19.97 4.62 11.96
N MET A 45 20.91 3.83 12.46
CA MET A 45 21.28 2.56 11.84
C MET A 45 20.11 1.55 11.89
N HIS A 46 19.38 1.46 13.00
CA HIS A 46 18.18 0.61 13.08
C HIS A 46 17.10 1.06 12.09
N GLN A 47 16.84 2.37 12.00
CA GLN A 47 15.88 2.91 11.04
C GLN A 47 16.29 2.64 9.59
N GLN A 48 17.58 2.80 9.27
CA GLN A 48 18.06 2.52 7.92
C GLN A 48 18.00 1.03 7.58
N ARG A 49 18.35 0.14 8.53
CA ARG A 49 18.19 -1.31 8.35
C ARG A 49 16.74 -1.66 8.07
N PHE A 50 15.80 -1.16 8.85
CA PHE A 50 14.36 -1.39 8.64
C PHE A 50 13.88 -0.90 7.25
N ARG A 51 14.36 0.26 6.80
CA ARG A 51 14.10 0.76 5.45
C ARG A 51 14.59 -0.20 4.36
N LEU A 52 15.83 -0.70 4.50
CA LEU A 52 16.43 -1.63 3.55
C LEU A 52 15.70 -2.99 3.55
N GLU A 53 15.29 -3.48 4.72
CA GLU A 53 14.47 -4.71 4.85
C GLU A 53 13.14 -4.57 4.10
N ARG A 54 12.44 -3.44 4.25
CA ARG A 54 11.21 -3.15 3.50
C ARG A 54 11.45 -3.02 1.99
N GLN A 55 12.53 -2.37 1.56
CA GLN A 55 12.89 -2.29 0.14
C GLN A 55 13.18 -3.69 -0.44
N MET A 56 13.88 -4.53 0.30
CA MET A 56 14.15 -5.90 -0.12
C MET A 56 12.85 -6.71 -0.28
N GLU A 57 11.91 -6.58 0.66
CA GLU A 57 10.61 -7.22 0.57
C GLU A 57 9.84 -6.75 -0.67
N HIS A 58 9.78 -5.45 -0.90
CA HIS A 58 9.13 -4.87 -2.09
C HIS A 58 9.77 -5.37 -3.39
N ILE A 59 11.11 -5.36 -3.48
CA ILE A 59 11.83 -5.87 -4.66
C ILE A 59 11.55 -7.37 -4.86
N SER A 60 11.49 -8.15 -3.78
CA SER A 60 11.21 -9.59 -3.86
C SER A 60 9.79 -9.86 -4.39
N ILE A 61 8.81 -9.05 -4.00
CA ILE A 61 7.45 -9.11 -4.54
C ILE A 61 7.46 -8.79 -6.04
N THR A 62 8.10 -7.68 -6.43
CA THR A 62 8.20 -7.25 -7.84
C THR A 62 8.86 -8.33 -8.72
N ILE A 63 9.92 -8.97 -8.25
CA ILE A 63 10.60 -10.04 -9.01
C ILE A 63 9.67 -11.24 -9.23
N ARG A 64 8.89 -11.64 -8.21
CA ARG A 64 7.93 -12.75 -8.35
C ARG A 64 6.82 -12.40 -9.33
N GLU A 65 6.29 -11.20 -9.25
CA GLU A 65 5.29 -10.68 -10.17
C GLU A 65 5.79 -10.67 -11.62
N MET A 66 7.01 -10.16 -11.85
CA MET A 66 7.63 -10.22 -13.16
C MET A 66 7.79 -11.65 -13.66
N GLY A 67 8.14 -12.58 -12.77
CA GLY A 67 8.24 -14.02 -13.10
C GLY A 67 6.89 -14.56 -13.60
N TYR A 68 5.81 -14.28 -12.89
CA TYR A 68 4.46 -14.67 -13.30
C TYR A 68 4.07 -14.09 -14.68
N HIS A 69 4.30 -12.80 -14.89
CA HIS A 69 3.98 -12.16 -16.18
C HIS A 69 4.83 -12.72 -17.33
N LEU A 70 6.10 -13.06 -17.09
CA LEU A 70 6.96 -13.69 -18.09
C LEU A 70 6.45 -15.07 -18.47
N GLU A 71 6.09 -15.92 -17.48
CA GLU A 71 5.53 -17.24 -17.73
C GLU A 71 4.21 -17.17 -18.53
N GLU A 72 3.33 -16.23 -18.17
CA GLU A 72 2.08 -16.01 -18.90
C GLU A 72 2.33 -15.52 -20.32
N PHE A 73 3.26 -14.58 -20.52
CA PHE A 73 3.64 -14.12 -21.86
C PHE A 73 4.25 -15.24 -22.72
N GLU A 74 5.14 -16.06 -22.16
CA GLU A 74 5.70 -17.21 -22.83
C GLU A 74 4.63 -18.23 -23.25
N ARG A 75 3.61 -18.43 -22.42
CA ARG A 75 2.51 -19.36 -22.66
C ARG A 75 1.50 -18.83 -23.69
N THR A 76 1.18 -17.54 -23.67
CA THR A 76 0.07 -16.95 -24.45
C THR A 76 0.54 -16.13 -25.65
N GLY A 77 1.76 -15.61 -25.62
CA GLY A 77 2.26 -14.61 -26.56
C GLY A 77 1.63 -13.23 -26.39
N ASP A 78 0.82 -13.00 -25.33
CA ASP A 78 0.12 -11.76 -25.06
C ASP A 78 0.44 -11.27 -23.64
N ILE A 79 1.10 -10.10 -23.56
CA ILE A 79 1.47 -9.47 -22.30
C ILE A 79 0.24 -8.95 -21.51
N MET A 80 -0.91 -8.84 -22.18
CA MET A 80 -2.17 -8.36 -21.58
C MET A 80 -3.13 -9.52 -21.25
N SER A 81 -2.68 -10.78 -21.34
CA SER A 81 -3.51 -11.97 -21.11
C SER A 81 -4.09 -12.05 -19.69
N TYR A 82 -3.44 -11.41 -18.72
CA TYR A 82 -3.91 -11.34 -17.33
C TYR A 82 -5.27 -10.65 -17.18
N GLN A 83 -5.64 -9.73 -18.08
CA GLN A 83 -6.95 -9.07 -18.05
C GLN A 83 -8.12 -10.05 -18.20
N ASN A 84 -7.88 -11.20 -18.81
CA ASN A 84 -8.90 -12.23 -19.02
C ASN A 84 -9.11 -13.12 -17.79
N ASN A 85 -8.32 -12.99 -16.74
CA ASN A 85 -8.37 -13.85 -15.55
C ASN A 85 -9.30 -13.30 -14.45
N TYR A 86 -9.91 -12.12 -14.64
CA TYR A 86 -10.80 -11.52 -13.65
C TYR A 86 -12.26 -11.70 -14.03
N GLU A 87 -12.99 -12.39 -13.18
CA GLU A 87 -14.46 -12.47 -13.28
C GLU A 87 -15.07 -11.19 -12.72
N ILE A 88 -15.79 -10.44 -13.59
CA ILE A 88 -16.47 -9.21 -13.17
C ILE A 88 -17.94 -9.52 -12.88
N VAL A 89 -18.35 -9.23 -11.66
CA VAL A 89 -19.72 -9.46 -11.19
C VAL A 89 -20.37 -8.12 -10.86
N VAL A 90 -21.62 -7.93 -11.30
CA VAL A 90 -22.43 -6.77 -10.89
C VAL A 90 -23.33 -7.18 -9.72
N LYS A 91 -23.18 -6.49 -8.60
CA LYS A 91 -23.97 -6.74 -7.39
C LYS A 91 -24.28 -5.46 -6.61
N GLU A 92 -25.33 -5.50 -5.80
CA GLU A 92 -25.59 -4.47 -4.80
C GLU A 92 -24.57 -4.61 -3.67
N ALA A 93 -23.77 -3.57 -3.47
CA ALA A 93 -22.91 -3.45 -2.30
C ALA A 93 -23.69 -2.79 -1.16
N GLY A 94 -23.65 -3.39 0.01
CA GLY A 94 -24.32 -2.86 1.20
C GLY A 94 -23.66 -1.59 1.73
N GLU A 95 -24.41 -0.84 2.52
CA GLU A 95 -23.92 0.31 3.24
C GLU A 95 -22.74 -0.06 4.17
N GLN A 96 -21.73 0.83 4.28
CA GLN A 96 -20.63 0.69 5.21
C GLN A 96 -20.62 1.84 6.21
N VAL A 97 -20.59 1.51 7.49
CA VAL A 97 -20.53 2.46 8.62
C VAL A 97 -19.09 2.50 9.12
N LEU A 98 -18.40 3.64 8.95
CA LEU A 98 -16.94 3.68 9.02
C LEU A 98 -16.43 4.74 10.02
N VAL A 99 -15.35 4.40 10.72
CA VAL A 99 -14.38 5.37 11.22
C VAL A 99 -13.32 5.54 10.15
N THR A 100 -13.05 6.77 9.74
CA THR A 100 -12.18 7.04 8.59
C THR A 100 -11.03 7.99 8.89
N HIS A 101 -10.04 7.97 8.00
CA HIS A 101 -8.99 8.97 7.91
C HIS A 101 -8.72 9.30 6.44
N ARG A 102 -9.04 10.51 6.02
CA ARG A 102 -8.84 10.97 4.65
C ARG A 102 -7.76 12.03 4.58
N GLN A 103 -6.82 11.85 3.68
CA GLN A 103 -5.84 12.87 3.27
C GLN A 103 -5.12 12.44 1.99
N LYS A 104 -4.31 13.35 1.43
CA LYS A 104 -3.33 12.95 0.43
C LYS A 104 -2.19 12.19 1.09
N MET A 105 -1.97 10.95 0.64
CA MET A 105 -0.98 10.03 1.22
C MET A 105 -0.43 9.09 0.18
N SER A 106 0.71 8.48 0.48
CA SER A 106 1.21 7.32 -0.25
C SER A 106 0.62 6.02 0.31
N VAL A 107 0.56 4.97 -0.51
CA VAL A 107 0.13 3.63 -0.05
C VAL A 107 1.05 3.06 1.04
N GLU A 108 2.31 3.50 1.09
CA GLU A 108 3.26 3.09 2.14
C GLU A 108 2.89 3.60 3.54
N GLU A 109 2.08 4.66 3.62
CA GLU A 109 1.64 5.27 4.86
C GLU A 109 0.37 4.63 5.44
N PHE A 110 -0.29 3.72 4.72
CA PHE A 110 -1.55 3.08 5.15
C PHE A 110 -1.48 2.50 6.55
N GLY A 111 -0.40 1.78 6.88
CA GLY A 111 -0.21 1.20 8.21
C GLY A 111 -0.20 2.24 9.33
N THR A 112 0.36 3.43 9.08
CA THR A 112 0.38 4.54 10.05
C THR A 112 -1.04 5.08 10.30
N TYR A 113 -1.81 5.27 9.23
CA TYR A 113 -3.15 5.87 9.33
C TYR A 113 -4.20 4.88 9.81
N TYR A 114 -4.12 3.60 9.42
CA TYR A 114 -4.92 2.56 10.06
C TYR A 114 -4.63 2.47 11.56
N GLY A 115 -3.37 2.63 11.99
CA GLY A 115 -3.02 2.72 13.41
C GLY A 115 -3.80 3.81 14.14
N LYS A 116 -3.90 5.02 13.57
CA LYS A 116 -4.69 6.13 14.13
C LYS A 116 -6.19 5.83 14.20
N ILE A 117 -6.75 5.15 13.17
CA ILE A 117 -8.15 4.73 13.16
C ILE A 117 -8.41 3.74 14.30
N TYR A 118 -7.56 2.70 14.44
CA TYR A 118 -7.70 1.73 15.51
C TYR A 118 -7.51 2.33 16.91
N GLU A 119 -6.61 3.31 17.09
CA GLU A 119 -6.47 4.07 18.33
C GLU A 119 -7.76 4.84 18.67
N LYS A 120 -8.42 5.47 17.70
CA LYS A 120 -9.70 6.14 17.89
C LYS A 120 -10.79 5.14 18.29
N ILE A 121 -10.92 4.03 17.57
CA ILE A 121 -11.89 2.95 17.84
C ILE A 121 -11.71 2.42 19.27
N ALA A 122 -10.47 2.14 19.67
CA ALA A 122 -10.16 1.64 21.01
C ALA A 122 -10.49 2.67 22.10
N ARG A 123 -10.14 3.94 21.90
CA ARG A 123 -10.41 5.03 22.84
C ARG A 123 -11.91 5.26 23.04
N GLU A 124 -12.70 5.10 21.98
CA GLU A 124 -14.15 5.32 22.01
C GLU A 124 -14.95 4.02 22.27
N HIS A 125 -14.26 2.90 22.46
CA HIS A 125 -14.83 1.58 22.73
C HIS A 125 -15.84 1.11 21.67
N LEU A 126 -15.53 1.37 20.37
CA LEU A 126 -16.42 1.02 19.28
C LEU A 126 -16.26 -0.44 18.85
N GLY A 127 -17.35 -1.06 18.46
CA GLY A 127 -17.37 -2.43 17.93
C GLY A 127 -16.92 -2.48 16.46
N ILE A 128 -15.95 -3.36 16.13
CA ILE A 128 -15.47 -3.56 14.77
C ILE A 128 -16.32 -4.64 14.08
N ASN A 129 -16.77 -4.39 12.85
CA ASN A 129 -17.55 -5.36 12.05
C ASN A 129 -16.71 -6.20 11.09
N GLY A 130 -15.38 -6.01 11.08
CA GLY A 130 -14.43 -6.77 10.26
C GLY A 130 -14.13 -6.16 8.89
N VAL A 131 -14.78 -5.06 8.49
CA VAL A 131 -14.48 -4.37 7.23
C VAL A 131 -13.26 -3.47 7.39
N VAL A 132 -12.27 -3.62 6.50
CA VAL A 132 -11.12 -2.72 6.35
C VAL A 132 -11.05 -2.35 4.88
N MET A 133 -11.03 -1.05 4.57
CA MET A 133 -11.19 -0.57 3.20
C MET A 133 -10.44 0.71 2.90
N ALA A 134 -10.18 0.96 1.62
CA ALA A 134 -9.67 2.23 1.10
C ALA A 134 -10.59 2.73 -0.01
N ILE A 135 -10.91 4.03 0.01
CA ILE A 135 -11.72 4.74 -0.99
C ILE A 135 -10.81 5.73 -1.70
N TYR A 136 -10.84 5.74 -3.03
CA TYR A 136 -9.97 6.56 -3.86
C TYR A 136 -10.76 7.73 -4.44
N HIS A 137 -10.37 8.96 -4.08
CA HIS A 137 -11.10 10.18 -4.43
C HIS A 137 -10.53 10.90 -5.66
N ASP A 138 -9.29 10.61 -6.05
CA ASP A 138 -8.70 11.17 -7.27
C ASP A 138 -9.19 10.44 -8.54
N GLN A 139 -9.26 11.16 -9.65
CA GLN A 139 -9.58 10.57 -10.96
C GLN A 139 -8.41 9.75 -11.52
N GLU A 140 -7.19 10.15 -11.20
CA GLU A 140 -5.95 9.45 -11.55
C GLU A 140 -5.24 9.06 -10.26
N PHE A 141 -4.94 7.78 -10.12
CA PHE A 141 -4.27 7.24 -8.95
C PHE A 141 -2.75 7.34 -9.10
N ASP A 142 -2.11 7.98 -8.11
CA ASP A 142 -0.66 7.97 -7.91
C ASP A 142 -0.34 7.26 -6.59
N PRO A 143 0.34 6.11 -6.59
CA PRO A 143 0.68 5.38 -5.37
C PRO A 143 1.54 6.19 -4.39
N ALA A 144 2.24 7.22 -4.87
CA ALA A 144 3.07 8.09 -4.05
C ALA A 144 2.28 9.23 -3.39
N PHE A 145 1.18 9.71 -4.01
CA PHE A 145 0.46 10.88 -3.51
C PHE A 145 -0.95 11.01 -4.09
N SER A 146 -1.89 10.27 -3.54
CA SER A 146 -3.32 10.37 -3.90
C SER A 146 -4.21 10.72 -2.72
N ASP A 147 -5.38 11.30 -3.00
CA ASP A 147 -6.43 11.58 -2.01
C ASP A 147 -7.16 10.28 -1.69
N ILE A 148 -6.82 9.69 -0.56
CA ILE A 148 -7.29 8.38 -0.12
C ILE A 148 -7.98 8.52 1.23
N GLU A 149 -9.11 7.83 1.35
CA GLU A 149 -9.84 7.70 2.62
C GLU A 149 -9.76 6.25 3.08
N LEU A 150 -9.00 6.00 4.13
CA LEU A 150 -8.93 4.71 4.80
C LEU A 150 -10.09 4.57 5.77
N GLY A 151 -10.70 3.40 5.82
CA GLY A 151 -11.86 3.13 6.67
C GLY A 151 -11.80 1.79 7.38
N VAL A 152 -12.31 1.77 8.61
CA VAL A 152 -12.58 0.55 9.38
C VAL A 152 -14.05 0.54 9.75
N GLY A 153 -14.73 -0.56 9.44
CA GLY A 153 -16.14 -0.75 9.71
C GLY A 153 -16.45 -0.90 11.19
N ILE A 154 -17.46 -0.17 11.65
CA ILE A 154 -17.94 -0.20 13.04
C ILE A 154 -19.41 -0.55 13.12
N THR A 155 -19.87 -0.92 14.33
CA THR A 155 -21.29 -1.26 14.59
C THR A 155 -22.13 -0.06 15.02
N GLU A 156 -21.52 0.98 15.60
CA GLU A 156 -22.18 2.17 16.14
C GLU A 156 -22.36 3.25 15.06
N ARG A 157 -23.54 3.23 14.41
CA ARG A 157 -23.86 4.14 13.30
C ARG A 157 -23.76 5.65 13.68
N ASP A 158 -24.14 5.98 14.89
CA ASP A 158 -24.13 7.37 15.40
C ASP A 158 -22.73 7.89 15.71
N LYS A 159 -21.71 7.01 15.67
CA LYS A 159 -20.31 7.32 15.89
C LYS A 159 -19.45 7.29 14.61
N ALA A 160 -20.06 7.02 13.49
CA ALA A 160 -19.35 6.96 12.22
C ALA A 160 -18.85 8.35 11.78
N ASP A 161 -17.62 8.39 11.26
CA ASP A 161 -17.09 9.57 10.57
C ASP A 161 -17.67 9.66 9.15
N PHE A 162 -17.87 8.50 8.51
CA PHE A 162 -18.38 8.41 7.17
C PHE A 162 -19.30 7.19 7.02
N ILE A 163 -20.38 7.37 6.27
CA ILE A 163 -21.29 6.29 5.88
C ILE A 163 -21.23 6.21 4.35
N LEU A 164 -20.60 5.16 3.85
CA LEU A 164 -20.63 4.84 2.42
C LEU A 164 -21.99 4.22 2.11
N PRO A 165 -22.83 4.88 1.31
CA PRO A 165 -24.15 4.33 0.99
C PRO A 165 -24.03 3.06 0.13
N GLY A 166 -25.05 2.22 0.16
CA GLY A 166 -25.13 1.07 -0.73
C GLY A 166 -25.24 1.51 -2.20
N HIS A 167 -24.54 0.79 -3.07
CA HIS A 167 -24.50 1.06 -4.52
C HIS A 167 -24.55 -0.22 -5.33
N LEU A 168 -25.07 -0.11 -6.57
CA LEU A 168 -24.80 -1.12 -7.58
C LEU A 168 -23.32 -1.00 -8.01
N CYS A 169 -22.57 -2.08 -7.88
CA CYS A 169 -21.13 -2.09 -8.17
C CYS A 169 -20.78 -3.17 -9.17
N ALA A 170 -19.88 -2.85 -10.10
CA ALA A 170 -19.06 -3.85 -10.77
C ALA A 170 -17.91 -4.22 -9.85
N THR A 171 -17.73 -5.51 -9.58
CA THR A 171 -16.74 -5.98 -8.60
C THR A 171 -15.91 -7.12 -9.18
N THR A 172 -14.71 -7.25 -8.66
CA THR A 172 -13.85 -8.42 -8.86
C THR A 172 -13.02 -8.72 -7.63
N ILE A 173 -12.48 -9.94 -7.56
CA ILE A 173 -11.59 -10.37 -6.50
C ILE A 173 -10.17 -10.50 -7.06
N HIS A 174 -9.25 -9.75 -6.49
CA HIS A 174 -7.82 -9.92 -6.70
C HIS A 174 -7.24 -10.85 -5.63
N LYS A 175 -6.50 -11.86 -6.06
CA LYS A 175 -5.72 -12.75 -5.19
C LYS A 175 -4.24 -12.54 -5.49
N GLY A 176 -3.48 -12.16 -4.48
CA GLY A 176 -2.06 -11.88 -4.62
C GLY A 176 -1.63 -10.57 -3.99
N ALA A 177 -0.38 -10.20 -4.26
CA ALA A 177 0.21 -8.95 -3.78
C ALA A 177 -0.52 -7.73 -4.36
N TYR A 178 -0.50 -6.62 -3.62
CA TYR A 178 -1.14 -5.36 -4.05
C TYR A 178 -0.55 -4.77 -5.34
N SER A 179 0.66 -5.16 -5.72
CA SER A 179 1.28 -4.78 -7.00
C SER A 179 0.49 -5.27 -8.21
N GLY A 180 -0.28 -6.35 -8.08
CA GLY A 180 -1.17 -6.86 -9.13
C GLY A 180 -2.55 -6.21 -9.20
N LEU A 181 -2.90 -5.30 -8.29
CA LEU A 181 -4.19 -4.58 -8.31
C LEU A 181 -4.45 -3.81 -9.62
N PRO A 182 -3.45 -3.15 -10.25
CA PRO A 182 -3.67 -2.45 -11.52
C PRO A 182 -4.30 -3.32 -12.61
N ASP A 183 -4.00 -4.61 -12.64
CA ASP A 183 -4.55 -5.57 -13.61
C ASP A 183 -6.04 -5.79 -13.38
N ALA A 184 -6.45 -5.96 -12.12
CA ALA A 184 -7.84 -6.08 -11.74
C ALA A 184 -8.64 -4.81 -12.04
N TYR A 185 -8.05 -3.63 -11.77
CA TYR A 185 -8.62 -2.34 -12.12
C TYR A 185 -8.81 -2.21 -13.64
N GLY A 186 -7.79 -2.55 -14.43
CA GLY A 186 -7.86 -2.55 -15.89
C GLY A 186 -8.99 -3.46 -16.41
N ALA A 187 -9.14 -4.65 -15.84
CA ALA A 187 -10.18 -5.59 -16.23
C ALA A 187 -11.59 -5.06 -15.93
N ILE A 188 -11.82 -4.46 -14.74
CA ILE A 188 -13.12 -3.86 -14.39
C ILE A 188 -13.46 -2.70 -15.33
N VAL A 189 -12.50 -1.78 -15.56
CA VAL A 189 -12.71 -0.61 -16.42
C VAL A 189 -13.00 -1.03 -17.86
N ALA A 190 -12.24 -1.99 -18.40
CA ALA A 190 -12.48 -2.55 -19.72
C ALA A 190 -13.90 -3.18 -19.82
N TRP A 191 -14.29 -3.93 -18.81
CA TRP A 191 -15.63 -4.55 -18.77
C TRP A 191 -16.75 -3.49 -18.68
N ILE A 192 -16.61 -2.45 -17.85
CA ILE A 192 -17.58 -1.36 -17.71
C ILE A 192 -17.78 -0.69 -19.07
N ASN A 193 -16.67 -0.36 -19.78
CA ASN A 193 -16.71 0.27 -21.10
C ASN A 193 -17.40 -0.60 -22.16
N ALA A 194 -17.24 -1.93 -22.09
CA ALA A 194 -17.82 -2.87 -23.04
C ALA A 194 -19.29 -3.22 -22.73
N SER A 195 -19.73 -3.10 -21.48
CA SER A 195 -21.04 -3.60 -21.01
C SER A 195 -22.16 -2.55 -20.99
N GLY A 196 -21.85 -1.30 -21.36
CA GLY A 196 -22.82 -0.20 -21.38
C GLY A 196 -23.16 0.40 -20.01
N TYR A 197 -22.45 -0.01 -18.96
CA TYR A 197 -22.49 0.66 -17.67
C TYR A 197 -21.66 1.93 -17.68
N LYS A 198 -21.92 2.83 -16.73
CA LYS A 198 -21.10 4.04 -16.49
C LYS A 198 -20.69 4.06 -15.02
N MET A 199 -19.48 4.52 -14.75
CA MET A 199 -19.03 4.78 -13.38
C MET A 199 -19.94 5.84 -12.73
N ASP A 200 -20.32 5.61 -11.47
CA ASP A 200 -21.26 6.45 -10.72
C ASP A 200 -20.83 6.64 -9.26
N GLY A 201 -19.56 6.73 -9.03
CA GLY A 201 -18.97 6.97 -7.71
C GLY A 201 -17.48 6.68 -7.66
N MET A 202 -16.93 6.78 -6.48
CA MET A 202 -15.53 6.55 -6.20
C MET A 202 -15.26 5.04 -6.08
N PRO A 203 -14.23 4.51 -6.75
CA PRO A 203 -13.82 3.14 -6.55
C PRO A 203 -13.28 2.93 -5.14
N TYR A 204 -13.46 1.72 -4.62
CA TYR A 204 -12.94 1.36 -3.32
C TYR A 204 -12.53 -0.12 -3.26
N GLU A 205 -11.67 -0.42 -2.31
CA GLU A 205 -11.16 -1.75 -2.02
C GLU A 205 -11.61 -2.20 -0.63
N ILE A 206 -11.98 -3.47 -0.50
CA ILE A 206 -12.17 -4.13 0.79
C ILE A 206 -11.12 -5.22 0.91
N TYR A 207 -10.33 -5.14 1.98
CA TYR A 207 -9.23 -6.06 2.25
C TYR A 207 -9.75 -7.26 3.04
N LEU A 208 -9.93 -8.40 2.37
CA LEU A 208 -10.49 -9.63 2.97
C LEU A 208 -9.43 -10.47 3.66
N LYS A 209 -8.21 -10.51 3.11
CA LYS A 209 -7.03 -11.16 3.67
C LYS A 209 -5.81 -10.30 3.40
N THR A 210 -5.00 -10.08 4.42
CA THR A 210 -3.89 -9.12 4.37
C THR A 210 -2.64 -9.68 5.04
N HIS A 211 -1.57 -8.88 5.05
CA HIS A 211 -0.37 -9.18 5.84
C HIS A 211 -0.64 -9.23 7.36
N PHE A 212 -1.70 -8.58 7.87
CA PHE A 212 -2.07 -8.66 9.28
C PHE A 212 -2.56 -10.05 9.69
N ASP A 213 -3.04 -10.84 8.73
CA ASP A 213 -3.44 -12.24 8.93
C ASP A 213 -2.23 -13.19 8.95
N LYS A 214 -0.99 -12.64 8.86
CA LYS A 214 0.28 -13.39 8.77
C LYS A 214 0.36 -14.32 7.57
N LEU A 215 -0.37 -14.00 6.52
CA LEU A 215 -0.37 -14.73 5.26
C LEU A 215 0.73 -14.19 4.33
N PRO A 216 1.34 -15.05 3.51
CA PRO A 216 2.23 -14.60 2.46
C PRO A 216 1.44 -13.82 1.38
N PRO A 217 2.10 -12.91 0.62
CA PRO A 217 1.42 -12.04 -0.34
C PRO A 217 0.54 -12.77 -1.37
N GLU A 218 0.90 -14.00 -1.73
CA GLU A 218 0.15 -14.83 -2.69
C GLU A 218 -1.24 -15.25 -2.18
N GLU A 219 -1.46 -15.19 -0.87
CA GLU A 219 -2.74 -15.54 -0.22
C GLU A 219 -3.58 -14.32 0.15
N TRP A 220 -3.09 -13.10 -0.11
CA TRP A 220 -3.89 -11.90 0.15
C TRP A 220 -5.08 -11.85 -0.80
N VAL A 221 -6.17 -11.27 -0.32
CA VAL A 221 -7.41 -11.19 -1.07
C VAL A 221 -7.99 -9.78 -0.91
N THR A 222 -8.14 -9.09 -2.02
CA THR A 222 -8.75 -7.76 -2.08
C THR A 222 -9.95 -7.82 -3.01
N GLU A 223 -11.09 -7.36 -2.55
CA GLU A 223 -12.26 -7.15 -3.39
C GLU A 223 -12.33 -5.69 -3.82
N ILE A 224 -12.44 -5.46 -5.13
CA ILE A 224 -12.44 -4.14 -5.75
C ILE A 224 -13.87 -3.83 -6.19
N PHE A 225 -14.33 -2.63 -5.89
CA PHE A 225 -15.68 -2.15 -6.18
C PHE A 225 -15.62 -0.88 -7.02
N PHE A 226 -16.35 -0.88 -8.11
CA PHE A 226 -16.65 0.31 -8.91
C PHE A 226 -18.14 0.59 -8.87
N PRO A 227 -18.61 1.63 -8.17
CA PRO A 227 -19.99 2.05 -8.25
C PRO A 227 -20.37 2.34 -9.69
N VAL A 228 -21.49 1.74 -10.17
CA VAL A 228 -21.92 1.85 -11.56
C VAL A 228 -23.43 2.09 -11.66
N ARG A 229 -23.83 2.69 -12.79
CA ARG A 229 -25.22 2.79 -13.21
C ARG A 229 -25.37 2.38 -14.68
N LYS A 230 -26.58 1.98 -15.07
CA LYS A 230 -26.95 1.78 -16.48
C LYS A 230 -27.15 3.10 -17.22
#